data_9e87ccb964eea35afe6f2ca6c79da977
#
_entry.id   9e87ccb964eea35afe6f2ca6c79da977
#
_cell.length_a   1.000
_cell.length_b   1.000
_cell.length_c   1.000
_cell.angle_alpha   90.00
_cell.angle_beta   90.00
_cell.angle_gamma   90.00
#
_symmetry.space_group_name_H-M   'P 1'
#
loop_
_entity.id
_entity.type
_entity.pdbx_description
1 polymer ?
#
loop_
_entity_poly.entity_id
_entity_poly.type
_entity_poly.pdbx_seq_one_letter_code
_entity_poly.pdbx_strand_id
1 'polypeptide(L)'
;MGIVAKQTLSNSVIVFSGAILGAINVMILYPIVLPDPEIGLTRILIAFTILFSQLASLGGGSMLMKFIPKFNKGNGDYNGVGSFIFIIGIIGFSILTCFLCFGKPLFEYYYAENSQLFIQYFFYLIPLVFFQILINYFGGLLQANFKTVFPNFVNEILIRLLSCFLLLFVFLGYLDFNGFMIAFVLIYALSSLIEFLYLLADQKIKFNLRLKFSFSAKKEVLKYGFANTLTSLASNLSNRIDLLMIGSLLGGVAAFGTKDDFNIGLYYITIYTISSYMATLIEMPARALSNIASAVISKAWHQNDINLISSLYKKSSINQLIVGVLIFLGIWINIDSLLIFTGKDYSSGKWVFLFLAFGKLINVASGVNGKIIILSKYYYIGTLLTFFLALITFVTNLFFIPYFEGLPRGLGIEGAALATAISVFLFNFFSFLFLLIKFRLQPFSYKSIVVLLISLTSLFIVYLVEGHIIDNFYFQLIVKSVVVLVVYITLTYFLNLSSDFNRIINKFFFRIFGFFNSK
;
A
#
# COMPACT_ATOMS: atom_id res chain seq x y z
N MET A 1 -14.63 -1.04 26.57
CA MET A 1 -13.63 -1.42 25.54
C MET A 1 -12.24 -1.11 26.09
N GLY A 2 -11.31 -2.08 26.08
CA GLY A 2 -9.93 -1.84 26.52
C GLY A 2 -9.20 -0.85 25.60
N ILE A 3 -8.11 -0.25 26.09
CA ILE A 3 -7.27 0.73 25.36
C ILE A 3 -6.89 0.23 23.97
N VAL A 4 -6.54 -1.05 23.84
CA VAL A 4 -6.17 -1.68 22.56
C VAL A 4 -7.31 -1.64 21.55
N ALA A 5 -8.54 -1.99 21.95
CA ALA A 5 -9.68 -1.99 21.03
C ALA A 5 -10.03 -0.58 20.53
N LYS A 6 -9.93 0.44 21.41
CA LYS A 6 -10.15 1.84 21.02
C LYS A 6 -9.09 2.33 20.03
N GLN A 7 -7.82 2.04 20.28
CA GLN A 7 -6.72 2.39 19.37
C GLN A 7 -6.83 1.67 18.02
N THR A 8 -7.20 0.39 18.01
CA THR A 8 -7.39 -0.38 16.77
C THR A 8 -8.49 0.24 15.90
N LEU A 9 -9.62 0.62 16.50
CA LEU A 9 -10.71 1.28 15.76
C LEU A 9 -10.26 2.63 15.20
N SER A 10 -9.63 3.48 16.02
CA SER A 10 -9.12 4.78 15.57
C SER A 10 -8.09 4.63 14.45
N ASN A 11 -7.15 3.69 14.55
CA ASN A 11 -6.16 3.41 13.51
C ASN A 11 -6.83 2.93 12.21
N SER A 12 -7.86 2.09 12.28
CA SER A 12 -8.60 1.63 11.09
C SER A 12 -9.28 2.81 10.38
N VAL A 13 -9.90 3.72 11.13
CA VAL A 13 -10.52 4.94 10.57
C VAL A 13 -9.46 5.82 9.90
N ILE A 14 -8.32 6.06 10.55
CA ILE A 14 -7.22 6.87 10.03
C ILE A 14 -6.69 6.28 8.72
N VAL A 15 -6.39 4.98 8.69
CA VAL A 15 -5.87 4.30 7.49
C VAL A 15 -6.88 4.36 6.36
N PHE A 16 -8.17 4.16 6.64
CA PHE A 16 -9.21 4.23 5.62
C PHE A 16 -9.40 5.65 5.07
N SER A 17 -9.51 6.66 5.96
CA SER A 17 -9.62 8.07 5.55
C SER A 17 -8.38 8.54 4.80
N GLY A 18 -7.19 8.15 5.26
CA GLY A 18 -5.94 8.43 4.59
C GLY A 18 -5.87 7.83 3.19
N ALA A 19 -6.37 6.60 3.02
CA ALA A 19 -6.39 5.95 1.73
C ALA A 19 -7.35 6.65 0.74
N ILE A 20 -8.51 7.13 1.20
CA ILE A 20 -9.41 7.94 0.37
C ILE A 20 -8.73 9.26 -0.05
N LEU A 21 -8.10 9.96 0.91
CA LEU A 21 -7.35 11.18 0.60
C LEU A 21 -6.21 10.91 -0.39
N GLY A 22 -5.50 9.79 -0.24
CA GLY A 22 -4.47 9.38 -1.17
C GLY A 22 -4.99 9.10 -2.57
N ALA A 23 -6.17 8.48 -2.68
CA ALA A 23 -6.83 8.23 -3.95
C ALA A 23 -7.23 9.56 -4.63
N ILE A 24 -7.87 10.48 -3.90
CA ILE A 24 -8.23 11.82 -4.40
C ILE A 24 -6.97 12.56 -4.89
N ASN A 25 -5.88 12.55 -4.10
CA ASN A 25 -4.64 13.18 -4.51
C ASN A 25 -4.12 12.61 -5.83
N VAL A 26 -3.92 11.29 -5.88
CA VAL A 26 -3.21 10.64 -6.98
C VAL A 26 -4.06 10.56 -8.24
N MET A 27 -5.36 10.32 -8.09
CA MET A 27 -6.25 10.11 -9.24
C MET A 27 -6.87 11.41 -9.76
N ILE A 28 -6.93 12.47 -8.94
CA ILE A 28 -7.64 13.70 -9.31
C ILE A 28 -6.70 14.91 -9.25
N LEU A 29 -6.16 15.21 -8.06
CA LEU A 29 -5.46 16.48 -7.85
C LEU A 29 -4.12 16.56 -8.62
N TYR A 30 -3.29 15.53 -8.51
CA TYR A 30 -2.02 15.48 -9.24
C TYR A 30 -2.23 15.60 -10.75
N PRO A 31 -3.12 14.82 -11.41
CA PRO A 31 -3.34 14.91 -12.85
C PRO A 31 -3.87 16.26 -13.33
N ILE A 32 -4.69 16.96 -12.53
CA ILE A 32 -5.21 18.29 -12.87
C ILE A 32 -4.12 19.36 -12.80
N VAL A 33 -3.17 19.22 -11.86
CA VAL A 33 -2.23 20.28 -11.50
C VAL A 33 -0.88 20.14 -12.17
N LEU A 34 -0.36 18.91 -12.31
CA LEU A 34 1.01 18.65 -12.78
C LEU A 34 1.02 17.90 -14.12
N PRO A 35 2.04 18.14 -14.97
CA PRO A 35 2.37 17.28 -16.10
C PRO A 35 2.68 15.83 -15.67
N ASP A 36 2.41 14.87 -16.55
CA ASP A 36 2.55 13.45 -16.21
C ASP A 36 3.98 13.02 -15.81
N PRO A 37 5.06 13.48 -16.49
CA PRO A 37 6.42 13.15 -16.06
C PRO A 37 6.76 13.66 -14.65
N GLU A 38 6.22 14.82 -14.25
CA GLU A 38 6.40 15.39 -12.92
C GLU A 38 5.68 14.57 -11.84
N ILE A 39 4.49 14.04 -12.15
CA ILE A 39 3.78 13.10 -11.28
C ILE A 39 4.60 11.83 -11.13
N GLY A 40 5.06 11.23 -12.24
CA GLY A 40 5.91 10.04 -12.25
C GLY A 40 7.19 10.22 -11.42
N LEU A 41 7.82 11.40 -11.53
CA LEU A 41 8.97 11.77 -10.72
C LEU A 41 8.68 11.68 -9.21
N THR A 42 7.56 12.27 -8.75
CA THR A 42 7.22 12.19 -7.32
C THR A 42 7.04 10.75 -6.85
N ARG A 43 6.50 9.87 -7.71
CA ARG A 43 6.24 8.45 -7.38
C ARG A 43 7.52 7.63 -7.28
N ILE A 44 8.44 7.80 -8.24
CA ILE A 44 9.73 7.10 -8.20
C ILE A 44 10.59 7.58 -7.03
N LEU A 45 10.61 8.89 -6.73
CA LEU A 45 11.31 9.44 -5.57
C LEU A 45 10.77 8.86 -4.25
N ILE A 46 9.44 8.80 -4.07
CA ILE A 46 8.82 8.17 -2.90
C ILE A 46 9.19 6.68 -2.80
N ALA A 47 9.18 5.95 -3.93
CA ALA A 47 9.53 4.54 -3.95
C ALA A 47 10.96 4.30 -3.47
N PHE A 48 11.94 5.04 -4.00
CA PHE A 48 13.33 4.98 -3.54
C PHE A 48 13.49 5.44 -2.09
N THR A 49 12.80 6.53 -1.70
CA THR A 49 12.86 7.06 -0.33
C THR A 49 12.46 5.99 0.70
N ILE A 50 11.38 5.24 0.45
CA ILE A 50 10.93 4.20 1.36
C ILE A 50 11.92 3.03 1.43
N LEU A 51 12.46 2.59 0.28
CA LEU A 51 13.45 1.51 0.24
C LEU A 51 14.76 1.91 0.92
N PHE A 52 15.27 3.08 0.60
CA PHE A 52 16.55 3.57 1.14
C PHE A 52 16.47 3.94 2.62
N SER A 53 15.36 4.51 3.08
CA SER A 53 15.16 4.79 4.51
C SER A 53 15.10 3.50 5.34
N GLN A 54 14.51 2.44 4.80
CA GLN A 54 14.46 1.13 5.43
C GLN A 54 15.84 0.47 5.51
N LEU A 55 16.63 0.56 4.43
CA LEU A 55 18.00 0.08 4.40
C LEU A 55 18.89 0.84 5.40
N ALA A 56 18.91 2.16 5.31
CA ALA A 56 19.77 3.00 6.13
C ALA A 56 19.48 2.87 7.62
N SER A 57 18.20 2.81 8.01
CA SER A 57 17.81 2.72 9.43
C SER A 57 17.88 1.30 10.01
N LEU A 58 18.20 0.27 9.22
CA LEU A 58 18.10 -1.14 9.60
C LEU A 58 16.75 -1.47 10.26
N GLY A 59 15.66 -0.89 9.75
CA GLY A 59 14.33 -1.08 10.32
C GLY A 59 14.15 -0.49 11.72
N GLY A 60 14.73 0.68 11.96
CA GLY A 60 14.81 1.35 13.27
C GLY A 60 13.49 1.40 14.02
N GLY A 61 12.37 1.75 13.35
CA GLY A 61 11.04 1.74 13.97
C GLY A 61 10.63 0.39 14.57
N SER A 62 10.87 -0.71 13.85
CA SER A 62 10.59 -2.07 14.35
C SER A 62 11.51 -2.48 15.50
N MET A 63 12.79 -2.07 15.45
CA MET A 63 13.72 -2.29 16.56
C MET A 63 13.24 -1.57 17.82
N LEU A 64 12.79 -0.32 17.71
CA LEU A 64 12.24 0.45 18.82
C LEU A 64 11.02 -0.24 19.44
N MET A 65 10.06 -0.65 18.62
CA MET A 65 8.85 -1.34 19.09
C MET A 65 9.17 -2.64 19.86
N LYS A 66 10.20 -3.38 19.46
CA LYS A 66 10.57 -4.64 20.12
C LYS A 66 11.40 -4.42 21.39
N PHE A 67 12.39 -3.54 21.35
CA PHE A 67 13.41 -3.46 22.39
C PHE A 67 13.11 -2.41 23.45
N ILE A 68 12.39 -1.32 23.16
CA ILE A 68 12.01 -0.34 24.18
C ILE A 68 11.21 -0.97 25.33
N PRO A 69 10.15 -1.76 25.10
CA PRO A 69 9.42 -2.41 26.18
C PRO A 69 10.30 -3.37 27.00
N LYS A 70 11.27 -4.05 26.35
CA LYS A 70 12.20 -4.99 27.01
C LYS A 70 13.17 -4.25 27.97
N PHE A 71 13.59 -3.03 27.63
CA PHE A 71 14.58 -2.27 28.41
C PHE A 71 13.97 -1.13 29.24
N ASN A 72 12.66 -0.95 29.21
CA ASN A 72 11.97 0.08 29.99
C ASN A 72 11.92 -0.28 31.47
N LYS A 73 12.59 0.53 32.30
CA LYS A 73 12.62 0.39 33.77
C LYS A 73 11.49 1.15 34.50
N GLY A 74 10.48 1.61 33.78
CA GLY A 74 9.34 2.34 34.37
C GLY A 74 9.53 3.86 34.47
N ASN A 75 10.74 4.39 34.32
CA ASN A 75 11.06 5.83 34.48
C ASN A 75 11.21 6.55 33.13
N GLY A 76 10.86 5.94 32.02
CA GLY A 76 11.12 6.50 30.68
C GLY A 76 12.59 6.46 30.25
N ASP A 77 13.47 5.85 31.05
CA ASP A 77 14.87 5.60 30.70
C ASP A 77 15.00 4.20 30.08
N TYR A 78 15.27 4.16 28.79
CA TYR A 78 15.40 2.93 27.98
C TYR A 78 16.85 2.44 27.93
N ASN A 79 17.69 2.75 28.93
CA ASN A 79 19.11 2.39 29.00
C ASN A 79 19.92 2.77 27.75
N GLY A 80 19.49 3.79 27.00
CA GLY A 80 20.17 4.25 25.79
C GLY A 80 19.88 3.41 24.53
N VAL A 81 18.93 2.45 24.55
CA VAL A 81 18.55 1.67 23.36
C VAL A 81 18.01 2.56 22.24
N GLY A 82 17.17 3.55 22.57
CA GLY A 82 16.68 4.53 21.59
C GLY A 82 17.85 5.28 20.92
N SER A 83 18.78 5.80 21.71
CA SER A 83 19.95 6.52 21.20
C SER A 83 20.85 5.63 20.33
N PHE A 84 21.03 4.37 20.72
CA PHE A 84 21.80 3.41 19.91
C PHE A 84 21.16 3.18 18.54
N ILE A 85 19.85 2.98 18.48
CA ILE A 85 19.11 2.78 17.22
C ILE A 85 19.15 4.07 16.38
N PHE A 86 19.07 5.25 17.00
CA PHE A 86 19.22 6.52 16.31
C PHE A 86 20.60 6.68 15.67
N ILE A 87 21.68 6.36 16.41
CA ILE A 87 23.06 6.39 15.90
C ILE A 87 23.24 5.45 14.72
N ILE A 88 22.67 4.23 14.78
CA ILE A 88 22.67 3.30 13.64
C ILE A 88 22.01 3.94 12.43
N GLY A 89 20.86 4.58 12.61
CA GLY A 89 20.13 5.27 11.54
C GLY A 89 20.96 6.40 10.90
N ILE A 90 21.65 7.20 11.72
CA ILE A 90 22.53 8.28 11.22
C ILE A 90 23.75 7.74 10.49
N ILE A 91 24.42 6.71 11.02
CA ILE A 91 25.53 6.04 10.34
C ILE A 91 25.08 5.46 8.99
N GLY A 92 23.98 4.73 8.99
CA GLY A 92 23.43 4.16 7.76
C GLY A 92 23.00 5.22 6.75
N PHE A 93 22.42 6.35 7.21
CA PHE A 93 22.15 7.50 6.35
C PHE A 93 23.41 8.09 5.74
N SER A 94 24.48 8.26 6.54
CA SER A 94 25.76 8.77 6.03
C SER A 94 26.36 7.86 4.97
N ILE A 95 26.35 6.54 5.20
CA ILE A 95 26.82 5.53 4.22
C ILE A 95 25.98 5.61 2.95
N LEU A 96 24.65 5.70 3.09
CA LEU A 96 23.73 5.80 1.95
C LEU A 96 23.96 7.11 1.18
N THR A 97 24.18 8.23 1.86
CA THR A 97 24.48 9.52 1.21
C THR A 97 25.75 9.44 0.38
N CYS A 98 26.82 8.83 0.93
CA CYS A 98 28.04 8.56 0.17
C CYS A 98 27.74 7.68 -1.06
N PHE A 99 26.96 6.60 -0.88
CA PHE A 99 26.55 5.74 -1.99
C PHE A 99 25.76 6.51 -3.06
N LEU A 100 24.83 7.38 -2.70
CA LEU A 100 24.06 8.19 -3.67
C LEU A 100 24.95 9.22 -4.39
N CYS A 101 25.90 9.85 -3.69
CA CYS A 101 26.82 10.81 -4.31
C CYS A 101 27.76 10.16 -5.32
N PHE A 102 28.37 9.03 -4.97
CA PHE A 102 29.30 8.32 -5.85
C PHE A 102 28.61 7.38 -6.84
N GLY A 103 27.41 6.88 -6.49
CA GLY A 103 26.63 5.95 -7.29
C GLY A 103 25.74 6.60 -8.35
N LYS A 104 25.65 7.93 -8.40
CA LYS A 104 24.82 8.62 -9.40
C LYS A 104 25.04 8.13 -10.83
N PRO A 105 26.27 7.88 -11.32
CA PRO A 105 26.49 7.36 -12.68
C PRO A 105 25.79 6.01 -12.95
N LEU A 106 25.62 5.17 -11.92
CA LEU A 106 24.86 3.92 -12.05
C LEU A 106 23.37 4.19 -12.34
N PHE A 107 22.77 5.17 -11.66
CA PHE A 107 21.40 5.58 -11.91
C PHE A 107 21.27 6.27 -13.26
N GLU A 108 22.23 7.09 -13.67
CA GLU A 108 22.26 7.69 -15.01
C GLU A 108 22.28 6.60 -16.09
N TYR A 109 23.08 5.55 -15.95
CA TYR A 109 23.13 4.46 -16.90
C TYR A 109 21.76 3.78 -17.13
N TYR A 110 20.96 3.60 -16.05
CA TYR A 110 19.68 2.90 -16.16
C TYR A 110 18.47 3.81 -16.41
N TYR A 111 18.55 5.10 -16.07
CA TYR A 111 17.37 5.99 -16.07
C TYR A 111 17.51 7.20 -17.00
N ALA A 112 18.72 7.58 -17.48
CA ALA A 112 18.88 8.82 -18.23
C ALA A 112 18.11 8.82 -19.55
N GLU A 113 18.04 7.69 -20.24
CA GLU A 113 17.33 7.59 -21.52
C GLU A 113 15.80 7.68 -21.38
N ASN A 114 15.25 7.27 -20.23
CA ASN A 114 13.81 7.03 -20.06
C ASN A 114 13.17 7.93 -19.00
N SER A 115 13.98 8.51 -18.14
CA SER A 115 13.56 9.24 -16.95
C SER A 115 14.57 10.36 -16.62
N GLN A 116 14.89 11.21 -17.59
CA GLN A 116 15.89 12.27 -17.45
C GLN A 116 15.58 13.21 -16.29
N LEU A 117 14.29 13.57 -16.11
CA LEU A 117 13.83 14.40 -15.00
C LEU A 117 14.19 13.77 -13.64
N PHE A 118 14.15 12.44 -13.50
CA PHE A 118 14.58 11.76 -12.28
C PHE A 118 16.06 11.98 -11.99
N ILE A 119 16.92 11.98 -13.00
CA ILE A 119 18.36 12.25 -12.83
C ILE A 119 18.62 13.70 -12.47
N GLN A 120 17.83 14.64 -13.03
CA GLN A 120 17.92 16.05 -12.69
C GLN A 120 17.57 16.31 -11.21
N TYR A 121 16.55 15.65 -10.68
CA TYR A 121 16.09 15.80 -9.29
C TYR A 121 16.63 14.70 -8.35
N PHE A 122 17.63 13.93 -8.78
CA PHE A 122 18.17 12.77 -8.06
C PHE A 122 18.57 13.09 -6.61
N PHE A 123 19.24 14.21 -6.39
CA PHE A 123 19.74 14.58 -5.06
C PHE A 123 18.64 14.97 -4.06
N TYR A 124 17.40 15.16 -4.50
CA TYR A 124 16.24 15.31 -3.59
C TYR A 124 15.98 14.02 -2.79
N LEU A 125 16.50 12.87 -3.23
CA LEU A 125 16.46 11.63 -2.45
C LEU A 125 17.15 11.77 -1.09
N ILE A 126 18.25 12.53 -1.00
CA ILE A 126 19.02 12.66 0.25
C ILE A 126 18.15 13.25 1.38
N PRO A 127 17.59 14.47 1.24
CA PRO A 127 16.76 15.03 2.30
C PRO A 127 15.45 14.23 2.51
N LEU A 128 14.83 13.68 1.46
CA LEU A 128 13.63 12.85 1.60
C LEU A 128 13.90 11.61 2.45
N VAL A 129 15.01 10.89 2.19
CA VAL A 129 15.41 9.71 2.98
C VAL A 129 15.72 10.10 4.42
N PHE A 130 16.41 11.23 4.64
CA PHE A 130 16.73 11.72 5.98
C PHE A 130 15.47 11.93 6.82
N PHE A 131 14.53 12.72 6.30
CA PHE A 131 13.29 13.00 7.03
C PHE A 131 12.41 11.75 7.19
N GLN A 132 12.41 10.85 6.20
CA GLN A 132 11.68 9.57 6.31
C GLN A 132 12.28 8.68 7.40
N ILE A 133 13.61 8.67 7.59
CA ILE A 133 14.27 7.96 8.71
C ILE A 133 13.81 8.57 10.04
N LEU A 134 13.75 9.89 10.14
CA LEU A 134 13.27 10.58 11.36
C LEU A 134 11.80 10.26 11.66
N ILE A 135 10.91 10.30 10.66
CA ILE A 135 9.50 9.90 10.81
C ILE A 135 9.40 8.45 11.30
N ASN A 136 10.14 7.52 10.67
CA ASN A 136 10.14 6.12 11.10
C ASN A 136 10.68 5.93 12.52
N TYR A 137 11.67 6.73 12.92
CA TYR A 137 12.27 6.68 14.25
C TYR A 137 11.32 7.26 15.31
N PHE A 138 10.82 8.48 15.13
CA PHE A 138 9.92 9.11 16.09
C PHE A 138 8.58 8.38 16.18
N GLY A 139 8.02 7.99 15.05
CA GLY A 139 6.83 7.16 15.00
C GLY A 139 7.01 5.81 15.70
N GLY A 140 8.18 5.16 15.52
CA GLY A 140 8.54 3.92 16.20
C GLY A 140 8.64 4.09 17.73
N LEU A 141 9.21 5.20 18.20
CA LEU A 141 9.25 5.55 19.63
C LEU A 141 7.85 5.72 20.23
N LEU A 142 6.98 6.44 19.53
CA LEU A 142 5.59 6.65 19.96
C LEU A 142 4.82 5.32 20.00
N GLN A 143 4.97 4.48 18.97
CA GLN A 143 4.31 3.18 18.92
C GLN A 143 4.81 2.23 20.00
N ALA A 144 6.11 2.24 20.31
CA ALA A 144 6.70 1.47 21.40
C ALA A 144 6.14 1.87 22.78
N ASN A 145 5.65 3.11 22.92
CA ASN A 145 4.98 3.64 24.11
C ASN A 145 3.44 3.57 24.01
N PHE A 146 2.90 2.66 23.17
CA PHE A 146 1.47 2.46 22.97
C PHE A 146 0.70 3.68 22.43
N LYS A 147 1.37 4.64 21.81
CA LYS A 147 0.78 5.80 21.14
C LYS A 147 0.76 5.60 19.62
N THR A 148 -0.04 4.66 19.15
CA THR A 148 -0.05 4.26 17.73
C THR A 148 -0.87 5.20 16.84
N VAL A 149 -1.84 5.90 17.41
CA VAL A 149 -2.81 6.72 16.67
C VAL A 149 -2.15 7.93 16.01
N PHE A 150 -1.28 8.63 16.75
CA PHE A 150 -0.66 9.87 16.26
C PHE A 150 0.32 9.65 15.08
N PRO A 151 1.29 8.71 15.14
CA PRO A 151 2.16 8.44 13.99
C PRO A 151 1.38 7.98 12.76
N ASN A 152 0.34 7.17 12.94
CA ASN A 152 -0.51 6.76 11.83
C ASN A 152 -1.28 7.94 11.24
N PHE A 153 -1.74 8.90 12.06
CA PHE A 153 -2.34 10.13 11.58
C PHE A 153 -1.35 10.96 10.76
N VAL A 154 -0.11 11.14 11.22
CA VAL A 154 0.92 11.87 10.47
C VAL A 154 1.19 11.21 9.12
N ASN A 155 1.43 9.90 9.11
CA ASN A 155 1.80 9.18 7.88
C ASN A 155 0.65 9.04 6.89
N GLU A 156 -0.58 8.81 7.37
CA GLU A 156 -1.72 8.49 6.50
C GLU A 156 -2.56 9.71 6.12
N ILE A 157 -2.66 10.70 6.99
CA ILE A 157 -3.53 11.86 6.78
C ILE A 157 -2.72 13.14 6.57
N LEU A 158 -1.82 13.49 7.52
CA LEU A 158 -1.16 14.79 7.51
C LEU A 158 -0.33 15.03 6.26
N ILE A 159 0.54 14.08 5.88
CA ILE A 159 1.37 14.19 4.67
C ILE A 159 0.49 14.38 3.43
N ARG A 160 -0.63 13.67 3.33
CA ARG A 160 -1.54 13.79 2.18
C ARG A 160 -2.31 15.09 2.17
N LEU A 161 -2.75 15.59 3.32
CA LEU A 161 -3.37 16.92 3.42
C LEU A 161 -2.40 18.02 3.05
N LEU A 162 -1.17 17.98 3.56
CA LEU A 162 -0.13 18.94 3.19
C LEU A 162 0.18 18.90 1.68
N SER A 163 0.15 17.71 1.08
CA SER A 163 0.29 17.55 -0.37
C SER A 163 -0.89 18.16 -1.13
N CYS A 164 -2.14 18.06 -0.62
CA CYS A 164 -3.28 18.76 -1.22
C CYS A 164 -3.08 20.28 -1.22
N PHE A 165 -2.65 20.84 -0.08
CA PHE A 165 -2.38 22.29 0.01
C PHE A 165 -1.25 22.69 -0.92
N LEU A 166 -0.18 21.91 -1.01
CA LEU A 166 0.92 22.19 -1.92
C LEU A 166 0.46 22.22 -3.37
N LEU A 167 -0.35 21.25 -3.80
CA LEU A 167 -0.94 21.24 -5.16
C LEU A 167 -1.85 22.43 -5.39
N LEU A 168 -2.60 22.89 -4.39
CA LEU A 168 -3.40 24.09 -4.49
C LEU A 168 -2.54 25.35 -4.76
N PHE A 169 -1.39 25.50 -4.08
CA PHE A 169 -0.47 26.62 -4.33
C PHE A 169 0.13 26.58 -5.73
N VAL A 170 0.43 25.41 -6.26
CA VAL A 170 0.87 25.25 -7.66
C VAL A 170 -0.26 25.62 -8.63
N PHE A 171 -1.48 25.14 -8.39
CA PHE A 171 -2.65 25.43 -9.21
C PHE A 171 -2.97 26.93 -9.28
N LEU A 172 -2.77 27.65 -8.17
CA LEU A 172 -2.94 29.10 -8.10
C LEU A 172 -1.77 29.88 -8.73
N GLY A 173 -0.72 29.21 -9.22
CA GLY A 173 0.43 29.83 -9.86
C GLY A 173 1.44 30.48 -8.90
N TYR A 174 1.35 30.21 -7.58
CA TYR A 174 2.31 30.75 -6.59
C TYR A 174 3.64 30.00 -6.57
N LEU A 175 3.67 28.75 -7.06
CA LEU A 175 4.87 27.90 -7.08
C LEU A 175 5.05 27.32 -8.48
N ASP A 176 6.28 27.39 -8.98
CA ASP A 176 6.76 26.58 -10.10
C ASP A 176 7.10 25.15 -9.66
N PHE A 177 7.51 24.30 -10.60
CA PHE A 177 7.84 22.92 -10.27
C PHE A 177 9.07 22.79 -9.34
N ASN A 178 10.07 23.67 -9.46
CA ASN A 178 11.21 23.67 -8.54
C ASN A 178 10.77 24.03 -7.10
N GLY A 179 9.92 25.06 -6.97
CA GLY A 179 9.30 25.42 -5.69
C GLY A 179 8.44 24.30 -5.12
N PHE A 180 7.68 23.60 -5.98
CA PHE A 180 6.93 22.41 -5.59
C PHE A 180 7.86 21.33 -5.03
N MET A 181 8.98 21.01 -5.66
CA MET A 181 9.91 19.98 -5.20
C MET A 181 10.56 20.33 -3.87
N ILE A 182 10.92 21.60 -3.65
CA ILE A 182 11.42 22.06 -2.34
C ILE A 182 10.34 21.91 -1.27
N ALA A 183 9.14 22.40 -1.53
CA ALA A 183 8.02 22.30 -0.58
C ALA A 183 7.61 20.84 -0.32
N PHE A 184 7.73 19.97 -1.33
CA PHE A 184 7.50 18.54 -1.17
C PHE A 184 8.45 17.90 -0.15
N VAL A 185 9.74 18.24 -0.17
CA VAL A 185 10.72 17.84 0.87
C VAL A 185 10.34 18.44 2.22
N LEU A 186 9.93 19.71 2.26
CA LEU A 186 9.53 20.38 3.50
C LEU A 186 8.30 19.75 4.16
N ILE A 187 7.40 19.10 3.42
CA ILE A 187 6.29 18.31 4.00
C ILE A 187 6.83 17.18 4.88
N TYR A 188 7.85 16.45 4.42
CA TYR A 188 8.48 15.39 5.22
C TYR A 188 9.25 15.96 6.41
N ALA A 189 9.94 17.08 6.23
CA ALA A 189 10.62 17.80 7.32
C ALA A 189 9.63 18.24 8.39
N LEU A 190 8.53 18.89 7.99
CA LEU A 190 7.48 19.34 8.91
C LEU A 190 6.80 18.15 9.62
N SER A 191 6.54 17.07 8.92
CA SER A 191 5.95 15.86 9.50
C SER A 191 6.86 15.24 10.56
N SER A 192 8.16 15.15 10.30
CA SER A 192 9.15 14.68 11.26
C SER A 192 9.26 15.60 12.49
N LEU A 193 9.22 16.92 12.27
CA LEU A 193 9.24 17.93 13.33
C LEU A 193 8.00 17.84 14.23
N ILE A 194 6.82 17.66 13.65
CA ILE A 194 5.56 17.50 14.39
C ILE A 194 5.61 16.25 15.28
N GLU A 195 6.12 15.12 14.78
CA GLU A 195 6.29 13.91 15.60
C GLU A 195 7.32 14.13 16.72
N PHE A 196 8.42 14.82 16.42
CA PHE A 196 9.43 15.19 17.43
C PHE A 196 8.87 16.10 18.51
N LEU A 197 8.14 17.16 18.15
CA LEU A 197 7.50 18.07 19.12
C LEU A 197 6.46 17.34 19.99
N TYR A 198 5.70 16.42 19.41
CA TYR A 198 4.76 15.59 20.15
C TYR A 198 5.49 14.68 21.16
N LEU A 199 6.66 14.15 20.79
CA LEU A 199 7.52 13.39 21.69
C LEU A 199 8.06 14.23 22.84
N LEU A 200 8.50 15.48 22.58
CA LEU A 200 8.98 16.40 23.61
C LEU A 200 7.88 16.81 24.60
N ALA A 201 6.66 16.98 24.11
CA ALA A 201 5.49 17.26 24.95
C ALA A 201 5.14 16.10 25.88
N ASP A 202 5.58 14.88 25.55
CA ASP A 202 5.37 13.70 26.38
C ASP A 202 6.50 13.53 27.41
N GLN A 203 6.32 14.09 28.59
CA GLN A 203 7.30 14.04 29.70
C GLN A 203 7.71 12.61 30.13
N LYS A 204 7.04 11.57 29.64
CA LYS A 204 7.33 10.17 29.95
C LYS A 204 8.48 9.60 29.13
N ILE A 205 8.90 10.26 28.03
CA ILE A 205 9.94 9.78 27.13
C ILE A 205 11.21 10.60 27.36
N LYS A 206 12.22 9.99 27.99
CA LYS A 206 13.50 10.65 28.24
C LYS A 206 14.52 10.22 27.19
N PHE A 207 15.04 11.19 26.46
CA PHE A 207 16.19 11.00 25.57
C PHE A 207 17.47 10.89 26.43
N ASN A 208 18.06 9.70 26.48
CA ASN A 208 19.32 9.50 27.19
C ASN A 208 20.38 9.01 26.20
N LEU A 209 21.34 9.87 25.88
CA LEU A 209 22.47 9.55 24.97
C LEU A 209 23.48 8.54 25.56
N ARG A 210 23.34 8.17 26.83
CA ARG A 210 24.25 7.22 27.49
C ARG A 210 23.91 5.79 27.05
N LEU A 211 24.84 5.14 26.34
CA LEU A 211 24.75 3.74 25.90
C LEU A 211 25.04 2.77 27.06
N LYS A 212 24.11 2.65 28.00
CA LYS A 212 24.29 1.88 29.25
C LYS A 212 23.91 0.39 29.15
N PHE A 213 23.89 -0.22 28.00
CA PHE A 213 23.54 -1.64 27.88
C PHE A 213 24.69 -2.51 27.34
N SER A 214 24.64 -3.80 27.64
CA SER A 214 25.72 -4.74 27.38
C SER A 214 26.01 -4.93 25.90
N PHE A 215 27.25 -5.36 25.58
CA PHE A 215 27.64 -5.70 24.20
C PHE A 215 26.77 -6.82 23.61
N SER A 216 26.39 -7.81 24.42
CA SER A 216 25.49 -8.90 24.01
C SER A 216 24.12 -8.36 23.57
N ALA A 217 23.55 -7.39 24.30
CA ALA A 217 22.29 -6.76 23.96
C ALA A 217 22.39 -5.93 22.66
N LYS A 218 23.50 -5.22 22.44
CA LYS A 218 23.76 -4.50 21.17
C LYS A 218 23.76 -5.47 19.99
N LYS A 219 24.44 -6.63 20.13
CA LYS A 219 24.49 -7.68 19.09
C LYS A 219 23.09 -8.25 18.82
N GLU A 220 22.25 -8.45 19.86
CA GLU A 220 20.86 -8.91 19.69
C GLU A 220 20.03 -7.89 18.90
N VAL A 221 20.14 -6.59 19.23
CA VAL A 221 19.44 -5.50 18.52
C VAL A 221 19.84 -5.46 17.06
N LEU A 222 21.15 -5.50 16.75
CA LEU A 222 21.65 -5.50 15.37
C LEU A 222 21.21 -6.74 14.58
N LYS A 223 21.30 -7.93 15.16
CA LYS A 223 20.87 -9.18 14.51
C LYS A 223 19.38 -9.14 14.16
N TYR A 224 18.56 -8.63 15.08
CA TYR A 224 17.13 -8.46 14.82
C TYR A 224 16.87 -7.39 13.74
N GLY A 225 17.56 -6.24 13.84
CA GLY A 225 17.45 -5.15 12.86
C GLY A 225 17.76 -5.65 11.46
N PHE A 226 18.86 -6.35 11.26
CA PHE A 226 19.25 -6.90 9.97
C PHE A 226 18.20 -7.89 9.42
N ALA A 227 17.76 -8.85 10.22
CA ALA A 227 16.77 -9.83 9.80
C ALA A 227 15.41 -9.17 9.45
N ASN A 228 14.97 -8.20 10.28
CA ASN A 228 13.73 -7.45 10.04
C ASN A 228 13.82 -6.57 8.80
N THR A 229 14.99 -5.94 8.56
CA THR A 229 15.23 -5.13 7.36
C THR A 229 15.10 -5.96 6.11
N LEU A 230 15.72 -7.13 6.05
CA LEU A 230 15.60 -8.03 4.91
C LEU A 230 14.13 -8.37 4.60
N THR A 231 13.37 -8.75 5.63
CA THR A 231 11.95 -9.08 5.46
C THR A 231 11.12 -7.87 4.98
N SER A 232 11.37 -6.71 5.58
CA SER A 232 10.67 -5.46 5.22
C SER A 232 11.04 -4.98 3.82
N LEU A 233 12.32 -5.13 3.44
CA LEU A 233 12.79 -4.82 2.08
C LEU A 233 12.12 -5.72 1.05
N ALA A 234 12.06 -7.05 1.29
CA ALA A 234 11.38 -7.95 0.38
C ALA A 234 9.90 -7.55 0.18
N SER A 235 9.21 -7.20 1.28
CA SER A 235 7.81 -6.74 1.22
C SER A 235 7.66 -5.39 0.51
N ASN A 236 8.50 -4.40 0.84
CA ASN A 236 8.44 -3.07 0.21
C ASN A 236 8.87 -3.13 -1.27
N LEU A 237 9.87 -3.94 -1.59
CA LEU A 237 10.32 -4.15 -2.95
C LEU A 237 9.20 -4.77 -3.80
N SER A 238 8.56 -5.85 -3.33
CA SER A 238 7.42 -6.47 -4.04
C SER A 238 6.29 -5.50 -4.36
N ASN A 239 6.09 -4.46 -3.56
CA ASN A 239 5.03 -3.46 -3.78
C ASN A 239 5.45 -2.27 -4.64
N ARG A 240 6.75 -2.12 -4.98
CA ARG A 240 7.28 -0.91 -5.64
C ARG A 240 8.22 -1.20 -6.80
N ILE A 241 8.62 -2.46 -6.95
CA ILE A 241 9.60 -2.87 -7.97
C ILE A 241 9.10 -2.56 -9.38
N ASP A 242 7.78 -2.66 -9.59
CA ASP A 242 7.15 -2.32 -10.86
C ASP A 242 7.47 -0.87 -11.27
N LEU A 243 7.27 0.09 -10.34
CA LEU A 243 7.56 1.51 -10.60
C LEU A 243 9.02 1.75 -10.93
N LEU A 244 9.94 1.08 -10.20
CA LEU A 244 11.37 1.21 -10.43
C LEU A 244 11.77 0.64 -11.79
N MET A 245 11.23 -0.53 -12.14
CA MET A 245 11.54 -1.22 -13.41
C MET A 245 10.88 -0.56 -14.61
N ILE A 246 9.67 -0.03 -14.47
CA ILE A 246 9.01 0.77 -15.52
C ILE A 246 9.89 1.98 -15.86
N GLY A 247 10.35 2.73 -14.86
CA GLY A 247 11.16 3.93 -15.06
C GLY A 247 12.52 3.66 -15.72
N SER A 248 13.07 2.45 -15.56
CA SER A 248 14.37 2.07 -16.11
C SER A 248 14.30 1.29 -17.43
N LEU A 249 13.23 0.50 -17.66
CA LEU A 249 13.16 -0.44 -18.78
C LEU A 249 12.25 0.02 -19.92
N LEU A 250 11.30 0.92 -19.67
CA LEU A 250 10.28 1.34 -20.65
C LEU A 250 10.67 2.57 -21.47
N GLY A 251 11.88 2.70 -21.92
CA GLY A 251 12.24 3.81 -22.78
C GLY A 251 13.21 3.48 -23.88
N GLY A 252 13.87 2.33 -23.78
CA GLY A 252 14.87 1.89 -24.77
C GLY A 252 14.28 1.47 -26.12
N VAL A 253 12.95 1.55 -26.31
CA VAL A 253 12.33 1.23 -27.58
C VAL A 253 11.50 2.41 -28.05
N ALA A 254 11.97 3.01 -29.14
CA ALA A 254 11.21 3.93 -29.98
C ALA A 254 9.90 3.29 -30.49
N ALA A 255 9.01 2.89 -29.59
CA ALA A 255 7.77 2.19 -29.91
C ALA A 255 6.70 3.10 -30.53
N PHE A 256 6.88 4.43 -30.47
CA PHE A 256 5.89 5.41 -30.94
C PHE A 256 6.47 6.66 -31.62
N GLY A 257 7.53 6.51 -32.43
CA GLY A 257 7.81 7.47 -33.51
C GLY A 257 8.34 8.86 -33.13
N THR A 258 8.54 9.18 -31.87
CA THR A 258 9.16 10.45 -31.46
C THR A 258 10.40 10.17 -30.63
N LYS A 259 11.56 10.41 -31.27
CA LYS A 259 12.90 10.21 -30.67
C LYS A 259 13.24 11.16 -29.50
N ASP A 260 12.32 12.05 -29.09
CA ASP A 260 12.65 13.21 -28.28
C ASP A 260 12.04 13.22 -26.87
N ASP A 261 11.35 12.14 -26.43
CA ASP A 261 10.74 12.15 -25.10
C ASP A 261 11.56 11.35 -24.08
N PHE A 262 12.59 11.99 -23.52
CA PHE A 262 13.49 11.45 -22.49
C PHE A 262 12.79 11.16 -21.14
N ASN A 263 11.46 11.35 -21.04
CA ASN A 263 10.69 11.15 -19.81
C ASN A 263 9.52 10.15 -19.97
N ILE A 264 9.55 9.33 -21.00
CA ILE A 264 8.50 8.36 -21.31
C ILE A 264 8.31 7.34 -20.17
N GLY A 265 9.39 6.95 -19.50
CA GLY A 265 9.33 6.08 -18.33
C GLY A 265 8.53 6.71 -17.18
N LEU A 266 8.71 8.01 -16.93
CA LEU A 266 7.96 8.75 -15.90
C LEU A 266 6.47 8.91 -16.27
N TYR A 267 6.17 9.12 -17.55
CA TYR A 267 4.79 9.14 -18.05
C TYR A 267 4.09 7.81 -17.76
N TYR A 268 4.72 6.69 -18.09
CA TYR A 268 4.16 5.37 -17.81
C TYR A 268 4.06 5.04 -16.32
N ILE A 269 4.98 5.53 -15.49
CA ILE A 269 4.87 5.44 -14.02
C ILE A 269 3.60 6.14 -13.54
N THR A 270 3.22 7.26 -14.12
CA THR A 270 1.99 7.99 -13.76
C THR A 270 0.75 7.16 -14.05
N ILE A 271 0.62 6.62 -15.28
CA ILE A 271 -0.51 5.77 -15.67
C ILE A 271 -0.59 4.52 -14.77
N TYR A 272 0.54 3.84 -14.57
CA TYR A 272 0.61 2.67 -13.70
C TYR A 272 0.19 3.00 -12.27
N THR A 273 0.64 4.14 -11.75
CA THR A 273 0.32 4.57 -10.38
C THR A 273 -1.16 4.84 -10.22
N ILE A 274 -1.80 5.56 -11.14
CA ILE A 274 -3.24 5.85 -11.10
C ILE A 274 -4.02 4.53 -11.10
N SER A 275 -3.74 3.63 -12.05
CA SER A 275 -4.38 2.32 -12.15
C SER A 275 -4.15 1.45 -10.90
N SER A 276 -2.95 1.48 -10.33
CA SER A 276 -2.59 0.76 -9.10
C SER A 276 -3.34 1.31 -7.87
N TYR A 277 -3.54 2.62 -7.78
CA TYR A 277 -4.35 3.19 -6.70
C TYR A 277 -5.81 2.74 -6.80
N MET A 278 -6.41 2.74 -8.01
CA MET A 278 -7.75 2.20 -8.22
C MET A 278 -7.84 0.73 -7.75
N ALA A 279 -6.89 -0.12 -8.15
CA ALA A 279 -6.84 -1.52 -7.74
C ALA A 279 -6.65 -1.69 -6.22
N THR A 280 -5.89 -0.80 -5.57
CA THR A 280 -5.65 -0.85 -4.12
C THR A 280 -6.92 -0.62 -3.30
N LEU A 281 -7.92 0.10 -3.82
CA LEU A 281 -9.22 0.30 -3.15
C LEU A 281 -9.91 -1.04 -2.84
N ILE A 282 -9.72 -2.06 -3.68
CA ILE A 282 -10.29 -3.41 -3.50
C ILE A 282 -9.82 -4.05 -2.18
N GLU A 283 -8.58 -3.82 -1.77
CA GLU A 283 -8.00 -4.41 -0.54
C GLU A 283 -8.25 -3.58 0.73
N MET A 284 -8.71 -2.35 0.64
CA MET A 284 -8.83 -1.48 1.82
C MET A 284 -9.70 -2.06 2.94
N PRO A 285 -10.90 -2.59 2.66
CA PRO A 285 -11.72 -3.22 3.70
C PRO A 285 -11.04 -4.45 4.31
N ALA A 286 -10.30 -5.20 3.51
CA ALA A 286 -9.56 -6.38 3.95
C ALA A 286 -8.43 -6.02 4.92
N ARG A 287 -7.71 -4.91 4.69
CA ARG A 287 -6.65 -4.43 5.60
C ARG A 287 -7.19 -4.09 6.99
N ALA A 288 -8.33 -3.42 7.06
CA ALA A 288 -8.98 -3.09 8.34
C ALA A 288 -9.39 -4.36 9.11
N LEU A 289 -10.03 -5.33 8.45
CA LEU A 289 -10.41 -6.61 9.04
C LEU A 289 -9.20 -7.44 9.48
N SER A 290 -8.13 -7.46 8.69
CA SER A 290 -6.90 -8.19 8.97
C SER A 290 -6.22 -7.73 10.27
N ASN A 291 -6.25 -6.43 10.57
CA ASN A 291 -5.68 -5.90 11.81
C ASN A 291 -6.44 -6.38 13.06
N ILE A 292 -7.79 -6.42 12.98
CA ILE A 292 -8.63 -6.93 14.07
C ILE A 292 -8.46 -8.44 14.22
N ALA A 293 -8.46 -9.18 13.11
CA ALA A 293 -8.32 -10.63 13.10
C ALA A 293 -6.97 -11.10 13.67
N SER A 294 -5.89 -10.32 13.49
CA SER A 294 -4.56 -10.68 13.98
C SER A 294 -4.52 -10.93 15.48
N ALA A 295 -5.19 -10.12 16.30
CA ALA A 295 -5.24 -10.31 17.75
C ALA A 295 -5.98 -11.60 18.14
N VAL A 296 -7.10 -11.88 17.44
CA VAL A 296 -7.91 -13.09 17.71
C VAL A 296 -7.16 -14.35 17.26
N ILE A 297 -6.50 -14.32 16.08
CA ILE A 297 -5.69 -15.43 15.56
C ILE A 297 -4.52 -15.73 16.50
N SER A 298 -3.82 -14.70 17.00
CA SER A 298 -2.73 -14.87 17.95
C SER A 298 -3.20 -15.57 19.23
N LYS A 299 -4.33 -15.15 19.80
CA LYS A 299 -4.94 -15.79 20.95
C LYS A 299 -5.33 -17.25 20.66
N ALA A 300 -5.94 -17.51 19.51
CA ALA A 300 -6.36 -18.86 19.10
C ALA A 300 -5.16 -19.81 18.94
N TRP A 301 -4.02 -19.34 18.39
CA TRP A 301 -2.79 -20.11 18.35
C TRP A 301 -2.25 -20.47 19.73
N HIS A 302 -2.26 -19.53 20.68
CA HIS A 302 -1.85 -19.79 22.07
C HIS A 302 -2.76 -20.81 22.77
N GLN A 303 -4.04 -20.85 22.43
CA GLN A 303 -5.03 -21.79 22.98
C GLN A 303 -5.12 -23.10 22.18
N ASN A 304 -4.36 -23.27 21.09
CA ASN A 304 -4.46 -24.37 20.13
C ASN A 304 -5.86 -24.57 19.55
N ASP A 305 -6.66 -23.50 19.45
CA ASP A 305 -8.03 -23.54 18.92
C ASP A 305 -8.02 -23.43 17.38
N ILE A 306 -7.76 -24.57 16.74
CA ILE A 306 -7.75 -24.67 15.27
C ILE A 306 -9.14 -24.44 14.66
N ASN A 307 -10.22 -24.76 15.39
CA ASN A 307 -11.59 -24.57 14.91
C ASN A 307 -11.92 -23.07 14.80
N LEU A 308 -11.51 -22.28 15.78
CA LEU A 308 -11.67 -20.83 15.73
C LEU A 308 -10.86 -20.23 14.56
N ILE A 309 -9.62 -20.67 14.36
CA ILE A 309 -8.78 -20.24 13.22
C ILE A 309 -9.45 -20.57 11.89
N SER A 310 -9.97 -21.81 11.74
CA SER A 310 -10.69 -22.25 10.54
C SER A 310 -11.95 -21.39 10.27
N SER A 311 -12.73 -21.12 11.30
CA SER A 311 -13.92 -20.27 11.20
C SER A 311 -13.58 -18.84 10.78
N LEU A 312 -12.56 -18.23 11.38
CA LEU A 312 -12.07 -16.90 11.03
C LEU A 312 -11.55 -16.86 9.59
N TYR A 313 -10.83 -17.89 9.16
CA TYR A 313 -10.28 -17.99 7.81
C TYR A 313 -11.39 -18.00 6.76
N LYS A 314 -12.41 -18.86 6.93
CA LYS A 314 -13.59 -18.94 6.04
C LYS A 314 -14.39 -17.65 6.03
N LYS A 315 -14.69 -17.08 7.21
CA LYS A 315 -15.46 -15.82 7.33
C LYS A 315 -14.72 -14.64 6.72
N SER A 316 -13.42 -14.52 6.97
CA SER A 316 -12.63 -13.41 6.39
C SER A 316 -12.58 -13.52 4.87
N SER A 317 -12.36 -14.70 4.31
CA SER A 317 -12.34 -14.93 2.87
C SER A 317 -13.64 -14.49 2.20
N ILE A 318 -14.79 -14.99 2.64
CA ILE A 318 -16.07 -14.68 1.99
C ILE A 318 -16.48 -13.22 2.18
N ASN A 319 -16.30 -12.64 3.38
CA ASN A 319 -16.66 -11.25 3.65
C ASN A 319 -15.81 -10.26 2.84
N GLN A 320 -14.49 -10.52 2.78
CA GLN A 320 -13.57 -9.69 2.01
C GLN A 320 -13.83 -9.83 0.50
N LEU A 321 -14.13 -11.04 0.01
CA LEU A 321 -14.44 -11.28 -1.39
C LEU A 321 -15.72 -10.54 -1.82
N ILE A 322 -16.80 -10.60 -1.02
CA ILE A 322 -18.05 -9.89 -1.33
C ILE A 322 -17.79 -8.39 -1.50
N VAL A 323 -17.08 -7.77 -0.55
CA VAL A 323 -16.83 -6.32 -0.59
C VAL A 323 -15.80 -5.98 -1.67
N GLY A 324 -14.75 -6.79 -1.84
CA GLY A 324 -13.72 -6.57 -2.86
C GLY A 324 -14.27 -6.66 -4.28
N VAL A 325 -15.14 -7.64 -4.56
CA VAL A 325 -15.82 -7.77 -5.86
C VAL A 325 -16.75 -6.59 -6.12
N LEU A 326 -17.50 -6.12 -5.12
CA LEU A 326 -18.36 -4.94 -5.27
C LEU A 326 -17.55 -3.70 -5.68
N ILE A 327 -16.41 -3.45 -5.03
CA ILE A 327 -15.53 -2.33 -5.36
C ILE A 327 -14.92 -2.51 -6.76
N PHE A 328 -14.48 -3.72 -7.10
CA PHE A 328 -13.97 -4.05 -8.43
C PHE A 328 -15.00 -3.73 -9.51
N LEU A 329 -16.24 -4.22 -9.36
CA LEU A 329 -17.33 -3.98 -10.29
C LEU A 329 -17.62 -2.47 -10.45
N GLY A 330 -17.72 -1.74 -9.34
CA GLY A 330 -17.96 -0.30 -9.35
C GLY A 330 -16.91 0.49 -10.12
N ILE A 331 -15.63 0.07 -10.04
CA ILE A 331 -14.55 0.70 -10.79
C ILE A 331 -14.55 0.22 -12.25
N TRP A 332 -14.65 -1.10 -12.50
CA TRP A 332 -14.52 -1.67 -13.82
C TRP A 332 -15.57 -1.18 -14.82
N ILE A 333 -16.83 -1.11 -14.40
CA ILE A 333 -17.91 -0.61 -15.27
C ILE A 333 -17.79 0.87 -15.63
N ASN A 334 -17.04 1.63 -14.84
CA ASN A 334 -16.80 3.04 -15.06
C ASN A 334 -15.35 3.34 -15.47
N ILE A 335 -14.55 2.32 -15.78
CA ILE A 335 -13.10 2.46 -15.93
C ILE A 335 -12.72 3.47 -17.04
N ASP A 336 -13.39 3.41 -18.18
CA ASP A 336 -13.13 4.32 -19.30
C ASP A 336 -13.44 5.78 -18.90
N SER A 337 -14.52 6.01 -18.18
CA SER A 337 -14.88 7.32 -17.64
C SER A 337 -13.90 7.82 -16.58
N LEU A 338 -13.45 6.91 -15.70
CA LEU A 338 -12.51 7.28 -14.62
C LEU A 338 -11.13 7.62 -15.15
N LEU A 339 -10.67 6.96 -16.20
CA LEU A 339 -9.34 7.18 -16.78
C LEU A 339 -9.24 8.50 -17.58
N ILE A 340 -10.36 9.06 -18.03
CA ILE A 340 -10.40 10.35 -18.73
C ILE A 340 -10.99 11.50 -17.86
N PHE A 341 -11.40 11.20 -16.63
CA PHE A 341 -12.10 12.12 -15.73
C PHE A 341 -11.34 13.45 -15.50
N THR A 342 -10.01 13.42 -15.50
CA THR A 342 -9.16 14.59 -15.26
C THR A 342 -8.89 15.44 -16.50
N GLY A 343 -9.48 15.08 -17.65
CA GLY A 343 -9.21 15.74 -18.93
C GLY A 343 -7.93 15.24 -19.62
N LYS A 344 -7.23 14.29 -19.05
CA LYS A 344 -6.09 13.59 -19.64
C LYS A 344 -6.49 12.18 -20.02
N ASP A 345 -5.87 11.65 -21.09
CA ASP A 345 -6.13 10.28 -21.54
C ASP A 345 -5.18 9.28 -20.89
N TYR A 346 -5.71 8.54 -19.92
CA TYR A 346 -5.02 7.41 -19.27
C TYR A 346 -5.60 6.04 -19.70
N SER A 347 -6.27 5.96 -20.85
CA SER A 347 -6.96 4.74 -21.34
C SER A 347 -6.05 3.51 -21.41
N SER A 348 -4.74 3.70 -21.68
CA SER A 348 -3.73 2.63 -21.61
C SER A 348 -3.59 1.98 -20.23
N GLY A 349 -4.09 2.64 -19.17
CA GLY A 349 -4.15 2.09 -17.81
C GLY A 349 -5.29 1.08 -17.56
N LYS A 350 -6.21 0.87 -18.50
CA LYS A 350 -7.36 -0.02 -18.34
C LYS A 350 -6.96 -1.47 -18.05
N TRP A 351 -6.07 -2.02 -18.85
CA TRP A 351 -5.57 -3.39 -18.67
C TRP A 351 -4.63 -3.50 -17.48
N VAL A 352 -3.86 -2.45 -17.18
CA VAL A 352 -3.06 -2.36 -15.94
C VAL A 352 -3.96 -2.51 -14.72
N PHE A 353 -5.07 -1.73 -14.68
CA PHE A 353 -6.05 -1.87 -13.59
C PHE A 353 -6.59 -3.30 -13.51
N LEU A 354 -6.99 -3.89 -14.63
CA LEU A 354 -7.59 -5.23 -14.65
C LEU A 354 -6.67 -6.28 -14.06
N PHE A 355 -5.41 -6.34 -14.52
CA PHE A 355 -4.45 -7.34 -14.02
C PHE A 355 -4.14 -7.12 -12.54
N LEU A 356 -3.89 -5.88 -12.12
CA LEU A 356 -3.68 -5.57 -10.70
C LEU A 356 -4.92 -5.90 -9.86
N ALA A 357 -6.12 -5.57 -10.34
CA ALA A 357 -7.36 -5.87 -9.65
C ALA A 357 -7.58 -7.38 -9.46
N PHE A 358 -7.23 -8.22 -10.46
CA PHE A 358 -7.23 -9.67 -10.28
C PHE A 358 -6.28 -10.12 -9.19
N GLY A 359 -5.06 -9.61 -9.13
CA GLY A 359 -4.14 -9.88 -8.04
C GLY A 359 -4.74 -9.50 -6.67
N LYS A 360 -5.38 -8.32 -6.59
CA LYS A 360 -6.05 -7.84 -5.36
C LYS A 360 -7.27 -8.70 -4.99
N LEU A 361 -8.07 -9.14 -5.97
CA LEU A 361 -9.20 -10.05 -5.74
C LEU A 361 -8.74 -11.42 -5.22
N ILE A 362 -7.65 -11.97 -5.77
CA ILE A 362 -7.05 -13.21 -5.26
C ILE A 362 -6.61 -13.04 -3.80
N ASN A 363 -5.98 -11.91 -3.49
CA ASN A 363 -5.53 -11.62 -2.12
C ASN A 363 -6.69 -11.52 -1.14
N VAL A 364 -7.76 -10.81 -1.46
CA VAL A 364 -8.95 -10.71 -0.59
C VAL A 364 -9.73 -12.04 -0.51
N ALA A 365 -9.80 -12.82 -1.61
CA ALA A 365 -10.39 -14.16 -1.61
C ALA A 365 -9.62 -15.14 -0.72
N SER A 366 -8.31 -14.96 -0.60
CA SER A 366 -7.45 -15.75 0.28
C SER A 366 -7.59 -15.37 1.77
N GLY A 367 -8.36 -14.34 2.09
CA GLY A 367 -8.65 -13.93 3.46
C GLY A 367 -7.38 -13.58 4.26
N VAL A 368 -7.29 -14.10 5.48
CA VAL A 368 -6.20 -13.80 6.43
C VAL A 368 -5.08 -14.83 6.42
N ASN A 369 -4.84 -15.57 5.31
CA ASN A 369 -3.84 -16.63 5.19
C ASN A 369 -2.45 -16.23 5.69
N GLY A 370 -1.91 -15.10 5.24
CA GLY A 370 -0.60 -14.62 5.63
C GLY A 370 -0.49 -14.34 7.14
N LYS A 371 -1.57 -13.81 7.76
CA LYS A 371 -1.59 -13.59 9.23
C LYS A 371 -1.62 -14.90 10.00
N ILE A 372 -2.34 -15.90 9.52
CA ILE A 372 -2.38 -17.24 10.14
C ILE A 372 -0.97 -17.85 10.15
N ILE A 373 -0.22 -17.75 9.04
CA ILE A 373 1.15 -18.29 8.92
C ILE A 373 2.12 -17.52 9.82
N ILE A 374 2.15 -16.17 9.70
CA ILE A 374 3.12 -15.32 10.41
C ILE A 374 2.93 -15.38 11.95
N LEU A 375 1.69 -15.54 12.43
CA LEU A 375 1.40 -15.63 13.85
C LEU A 375 1.55 -17.05 14.41
N SER A 376 1.78 -18.06 13.56
CA SER A 376 2.04 -19.45 13.95
C SER A 376 3.51 -19.67 14.33
N LYS A 377 3.81 -20.86 14.83
CA LYS A 377 5.20 -21.32 15.04
C LYS A 377 6.00 -21.46 13.74
N TYR A 378 5.34 -21.41 12.59
CA TYR A 378 5.95 -21.50 11.25
C TYR A 378 6.10 -20.14 10.58
N TYR A 379 6.27 -19.06 11.35
CA TYR A 379 6.44 -17.67 10.83
C TYR A 379 7.54 -17.54 9.78
N TYR A 380 8.60 -18.38 9.86
CA TYR A 380 9.70 -18.40 8.88
C TYR A 380 9.23 -18.77 7.46
N ILE A 381 8.17 -19.59 7.33
CA ILE A 381 7.57 -19.91 6.03
C ILE A 381 6.94 -18.63 5.43
N GLY A 382 6.23 -17.83 6.25
CA GLY A 382 5.68 -16.56 5.79
C GLY A 382 6.77 -15.60 5.29
N THR A 383 7.91 -15.54 5.98
CA THR A 383 9.07 -14.75 5.56
C THR A 383 9.64 -15.27 4.24
N LEU A 384 9.82 -16.59 4.10
CA LEU A 384 10.32 -17.22 2.87
C LEU A 384 9.39 -16.94 1.68
N LEU A 385 8.07 -17.07 1.86
CA LEU A 385 7.09 -16.77 0.83
C LEU A 385 7.13 -15.29 0.41
N THR A 386 7.40 -14.36 1.33
CA THR A 386 7.55 -12.93 1.01
C THR A 386 8.80 -12.68 0.15
N PHE A 387 9.93 -13.33 0.45
CA PHE A 387 11.11 -13.27 -0.40
C PHE A 387 10.86 -13.87 -1.77
N PHE A 388 10.18 -15.01 -1.82
CA PHE A 388 9.80 -15.67 -3.07
C PHE A 388 8.89 -14.76 -3.92
N LEU A 389 7.91 -14.08 -3.30
CA LEU A 389 7.10 -13.08 -3.97
C LEU A 389 7.96 -11.99 -4.61
N ALA A 390 8.89 -11.37 -3.85
CA ALA A 390 9.76 -10.33 -4.36
C ALA A 390 10.63 -10.81 -5.53
N LEU A 391 11.20 -12.01 -5.42
CA LEU A 391 12.03 -12.61 -6.46
C LEU A 391 11.24 -12.89 -7.72
N ILE A 392 10.05 -13.50 -7.59
CA ILE A 392 9.21 -13.78 -8.76
C ILE A 392 8.77 -12.49 -9.43
N THR A 393 8.33 -11.48 -8.65
CA THR A 393 7.94 -10.18 -9.23
C THR A 393 9.10 -9.55 -10.00
N PHE A 394 10.32 -9.60 -9.45
CA PHE A 394 11.50 -9.09 -10.15
C PHE A 394 11.77 -9.84 -11.46
N VAL A 395 11.81 -11.16 -11.40
CA VAL A 395 12.11 -12.02 -12.57
C VAL A 395 11.03 -11.86 -13.64
N THR A 396 9.75 -11.91 -13.26
CA THR A 396 8.64 -11.78 -14.23
C THR A 396 8.60 -10.39 -14.85
N ASN A 397 8.92 -9.33 -14.10
CA ASN A 397 9.04 -7.98 -14.65
C ASN A 397 10.15 -7.87 -15.69
N LEU A 398 11.32 -8.53 -15.49
CA LEU A 398 12.38 -8.56 -16.48
C LEU A 398 11.94 -9.17 -17.82
N PHE A 399 10.99 -10.08 -17.79
CA PHE A 399 10.48 -10.73 -19.02
C PHE A 399 9.27 -10.01 -19.62
N PHE A 400 8.39 -9.42 -18.82
CA PHE A 400 7.13 -8.87 -19.31
C PHE A 400 7.17 -7.36 -19.61
N ILE A 401 8.06 -6.59 -18.98
CA ILE A 401 8.15 -5.15 -19.23
C ILE A 401 8.85 -4.83 -20.55
N PRO A 402 10.05 -5.37 -20.84
CA PRO A 402 10.82 -4.96 -22.02
C PRO A 402 10.13 -5.35 -23.32
N TYR A 403 10.20 -4.46 -24.31
CA TYR A 403 9.90 -4.81 -25.68
C TYR A 403 11.16 -5.44 -26.31
N PHE A 404 11.10 -6.70 -26.65
CA PHE A 404 12.21 -7.36 -27.36
C PHE A 404 12.03 -7.16 -28.87
N GLU A 405 13.08 -6.67 -29.55
CA GLU A 405 13.12 -6.65 -31.01
C GLU A 405 12.98 -8.09 -31.55
N GLY A 406 12.01 -8.31 -32.43
CA GLY A 406 11.75 -9.61 -33.06
C GLY A 406 10.82 -10.57 -32.29
N LEU A 407 10.36 -10.21 -31.08
CA LEU A 407 9.28 -10.93 -30.38
C LEU A 407 7.97 -10.13 -30.47
N PRO A 408 6.80 -10.79 -30.37
CA PRO A 408 5.56 -10.04 -30.21
C PRO A 408 5.73 -9.06 -29.06
N ARG A 409 5.48 -7.77 -29.33
CA ARG A 409 5.72 -6.61 -28.47
C ARG A 409 5.58 -6.95 -26.98
N GLY A 410 6.59 -6.65 -26.17
CA GLY A 410 6.49 -6.74 -24.71
C GLY A 410 5.26 -5.98 -24.24
N LEU A 411 4.70 -6.39 -23.11
CA LEU A 411 3.43 -5.85 -22.62
C LEU A 411 3.58 -4.49 -21.91
N GLY A 412 4.80 -3.94 -21.81
CA GLY A 412 5.04 -2.66 -21.19
C GLY A 412 4.52 -2.57 -19.75
N ILE A 413 3.71 -1.53 -19.45
CA ILE A 413 3.09 -1.36 -18.12
C ILE A 413 2.05 -2.44 -17.80
N GLU A 414 1.40 -2.99 -18.82
CA GLU A 414 0.47 -4.12 -18.66
C GLU A 414 1.24 -5.37 -18.24
N GLY A 415 2.45 -5.56 -18.80
CA GLY A 415 3.37 -6.62 -18.41
C GLY A 415 3.79 -6.55 -16.95
N ALA A 416 4.09 -5.35 -16.43
CA ALA A 416 4.37 -5.13 -15.02
C ALA A 416 3.16 -5.52 -14.13
N ALA A 417 1.97 -5.13 -14.55
CA ALA A 417 0.74 -5.46 -13.83
C ALA A 417 0.45 -6.96 -13.82
N LEU A 418 0.65 -7.63 -14.97
CA LEU A 418 0.51 -9.08 -15.11
C LEU A 418 1.54 -9.82 -14.26
N ALA A 419 2.81 -9.38 -14.27
CA ALA A 419 3.88 -9.93 -13.44
C ALA A 419 3.51 -9.90 -11.94
N THR A 420 3.02 -8.74 -11.48
CA THR A 420 2.54 -8.59 -10.10
C THR A 420 1.33 -9.48 -9.81
N ALA A 421 0.35 -9.57 -10.71
CA ALA A 421 -0.80 -10.45 -10.54
C ALA A 421 -0.41 -11.93 -10.41
N ILE A 422 0.50 -12.41 -11.27
CA ILE A 422 1.05 -13.79 -11.22
C ILE A 422 1.77 -14.02 -9.90
N SER A 423 2.61 -13.08 -9.49
CA SER A 423 3.39 -13.19 -8.25
C SER A 423 2.49 -13.27 -7.01
N VAL A 424 1.46 -12.42 -6.95
CA VAL A 424 0.46 -12.43 -5.87
C VAL A 424 -0.37 -13.72 -5.88
N PHE A 425 -0.73 -14.23 -7.07
CA PHE A 425 -1.40 -15.52 -7.20
C PHE A 425 -0.55 -16.66 -6.63
N LEU A 426 0.71 -16.76 -7.04
CA LEU A 426 1.63 -17.79 -6.57
C LEU A 426 1.87 -17.70 -5.06
N PHE A 427 2.07 -16.50 -4.53
CA PHE A 427 2.19 -16.29 -3.08
C PHE A 427 0.98 -16.81 -2.30
N ASN A 428 -0.23 -16.45 -2.74
CA ASN A 428 -1.46 -16.89 -2.08
C ASN A 428 -1.70 -18.39 -2.28
N PHE A 429 -1.37 -18.93 -3.45
CA PHE A 429 -1.47 -20.36 -3.74
C PHE A 429 -0.55 -21.19 -2.84
N PHE A 430 0.72 -20.83 -2.72
CA PHE A 430 1.64 -21.54 -1.84
C PHE A 430 1.28 -21.36 -0.34
N SER A 431 0.81 -20.18 0.04
CA SER A 431 0.29 -19.94 1.39
C SER A 431 -0.92 -20.83 1.70
N PHE A 432 -1.85 -20.94 0.75
CA PHE A 432 -3.00 -21.83 0.84
C PHE A 432 -2.59 -23.30 0.93
N LEU A 433 -1.71 -23.77 0.03
CA LEU A 433 -1.20 -25.14 0.06
C LEU A 433 -0.55 -25.49 1.39
N PHE A 434 0.28 -24.60 1.92
CA PHE A 434 0.91 -24.80 3.23
C PHE A 434 -0.14 -24.97 4.34
N LEU A 435 -1.14 -24.11 4.39
CA LEU A 435 -2.21 -24.17 5.39
C LEU A 435 -3.08 -25.43 5.23
N LEU A 436 -3.35 -25.83 4.00
CA LEU A 436 -4.12 -27.03 3.69
C LEU A 436 -3.38 -28.31 4.11
N ILE A 437 -2.11 -28.44 3.72
CA ILE A 437 -1.31 -29.64 4.00
C ILE A 437 -1.00 -29.74 5.51
N LYS A 438 -0.58 -28.62 6.13
CA LYS A 438 -0.08 -28.65 7.51
C LYS A 438 -1.18 -28.65 8.55
N PHE A 439 -2.28 -27.93 8.29
CA PHE A 439 -3.34 -27.70 9.29
C PHE A 439 -4.72 -28.12 8.81
N ARG A 440 -4.85 -28.58 7.56
CA ARG A 440 -6.13 -28.91 6.90
C ARG A 440 -7.10 -27.71 6.89
N LEU A 441 -6.56 -26.49 6.80
CA LEU A 441 -7.32 -25.24 6.76
C LEU A 441 -7.56 -24.83 5.31
N GLN A 442 -8.81 -24.50 4.97
CA GLN A 442 -9.18 -23.95 3.66
C GLN A 442 -10.20 -22.81 3.82
N PRO A 443 -10.08 -21.70 3.05
CA PRO A 443 -11.00 -20.58 3.12
C PRO A 443 -12.20 -20.74 2.19
N PHE A 444 -12.03 -21.48 1.08
CA PHE A 444 -12.99 -21.51 -0.01
C PHE A 444 -14.20 -22.39 0.30
N SER A 445 -15.35 -21.94 -0.19
CA SER A 445 -16.62 -22.66 -0.15
C SER A 445 -17.36 -22.46 -1.47
N TYR A 446 -18.44 -23.20 -1.71
CA TYR A 446 -19.31 -22.97 -2.87
C TYR A 446 -19.80 -21.52 -2.96
N LYS A 447 -19.92 -20.81 -1.83
CA LYS A 447 -20.29 -19.40 -1.76
C LYS A 447 -19.33 -18.48 -2.51
N SER A 448 -18.02 -18.80 -2.53
CA SER A 448 -17.03 -18.03 -3.29
C SER A 448 -17.30 -18.12 -4.79
N ILE A 449 -17.73 -19.27 -5.29
CA ILE A 449 -18.13 -19.46 -6.70
C ILE A 449 -19.41 -18.67 -6.99
N VAL A 450 -20.38 -18.71 -6.06
CA VAL A 450 -21.65 -17.97 -6.21
C VAL A 450 -21.38 -16.46 -6.29
N VAL A 451 -20.43 -15.91 -5.50
CA VAL A 451 -20.03 -14.49 -5.61
C VAL A 451 -19.53 -14.16 -7.01
N LEU A 452 -18.71 -15.03 -7.61
CA LEU A 452 -18.23 -14.82 -8.98
C LEU A 452 -19.36 -14.88 -10.00
N LEU A 453 -20.31 -15.80 -9.85
CA LEU A 453 -21.49 -15.86 -10.72
C LEU A 453 -22.35 -14.60 -10.59
N ILE A 454 -22.60 -14.11 -9.39
CA ILE A 454 -23.31 -12.84 -9.16
C ILE A 454 -22.57 -11.67 -9.80
N SER A 455 -21.23 -11.67 -9.77
CA SER A 455 -20.46 -10.59 -10.42
C SER A 455 -20.67 -10.59 -11.93
N LEU A 456 -20.66 -11.75 -12.57
CA LEU A 456 -20.90 -11.88 -14.00
C LEU A 456 -22.34 -11.48 -14.37
N THR A 457 -23.33 -11.90 -13.58
CA THR A 457 -24.73 -11.48 -13.80
C THR A 457 -24.92 -9.97 -13.64
N SER A 458 -24.24 -9.36 -12.66
CA SER A 458 -24.28 -7.91 -12.45
C SER A 458 -23.67 -7.15 -13.62
N LEU A 459 -22.53 -7.62 -14.16
CA LEU A 459 -21.91 -7.05 -15.37
C LEU A 459 -22.83 -7.18 -16.59
N PHE A 460 -23.43 -8.34 -16.75
CA PHE A 460 -24.35 -8.58 -17.87
C PHE A 460 -25.57 -7.65 -17.85
N ILE A 461 -26.17 -7.45 -16.65
CA ILE A 461 -27.31 -6.53 -16.49
C ILE A 461 -26.91 -5.09 -16.81
N VAL A 462 -25.71 -4.63 -16.35
CA VAL A 462 -25.23 -3.29 -16.69
C VAL A 462 -25.04 -3.14 -18.20
N TYR A 463 -24.45 -4.14 -18.86
CA TYR A 463 -24.26 -4.12 -20.31
C TYR A 463 -25.59 -3.98 -21.07
N LEU A 464 -26.66 -4.68 -20.62
CA LEU A 464 -27.99 -4.55 -21.21
C LEU A 464 -28.61 -3.16 -21.02
N VAL A 465 -28.37 -2.54 -19.87
CA VAL A 465 -28.90 -1.21 -19.54
C VAL A 465 -28.11 -0.11 -20.26
N GLU A 466 -26.83 -0.29 -20.49
CA GLU A 466 -25.91 0.70 -21.08
C GLU A 466 -26.43 1.25 -22.42
N GLY A 467 -26.96 0.40 -23.28
CA GLY A 467 -27.55 0.81 -24.58
C GLY A 467 -28.80 1.70 -24.49
N HIS A 468 -29.37 1.87 -23.31
CA HIS A 468 -30.60 2.66 -23.08
C HIS A 468 -30.34 3.93 -22.23
N ILE A 469 -29.08 4.18 -21.83
CA ILE A 469 -28.73 5.34 -20.98
C ILE A 469 -28.44 6.55 -21.88
N ILE A 470 -28.95 7.71 -21.47
CA ILE A 470 -28.71 9.00 -22.13
C ILE A 470 -27.20 9.28 -22.20
N ASP A 471 -26.74 9.80 -23.33
CA ASP A 471 -25.33 10.13 -23.60
C ASP A 471 -24.86 11.37 -22.80
N ASN A 472 -24.87 11.23 -21.47
CA ASN A 472 -24.31 12.20 -20.55
C ASN A 472 -23.33 11.49 -19.62
N PHE A 473 -22.08 11.93 -19.63
CA PHE A 473 -20.97 11.34 -18.87
C PHE A 473 -21.29 11.10 -17.40
N TYR A 474 -21.74 12.12 -16.68
CA TYR A 474 -22.04 12.01 -15.24
C TYR A 474 -23.25 11.15 -14.96
N PHE A 475 -24.26 11.21 -15.85
CA PHE A 475 -25.48 10.42 -15.71
C PHE A 475 -25.18 8.92 -15.92
N GLN A 476 -24.39 8.57 -16.93
CA GLN A 476 -23.95 7.19 -17.17
C GLN A 476 -23.18 6.63 -15.97
N LEU A 477 -22.22 7.38 -15.43
CA LEU A 477 -21.42 6.97 -14.28
C LEU A 477 -22.30 6.68 -13.04
N ILE A 478 -23.27 7.54 -12.75
CA ILE A 478 -24.18 7.36 -11.61
C ILE A 478 -25.09 6.16 -11.84
N VAL A 479 -25.74 6.07 -13.00
CA VAL A 479 -26.72 5.00 -13.29
C VAL A 479 -26.05 3.63 -13.28
N LYS A 480 -24.90 3.47 -13.97
CA LYS A 480 -24.13 2.21 -13.97
C LYS A 480 -23.75 1.81 -12.55
N SER A 481 -23.24 2.75 -11.75
CA SER A 481 -22.86 2.49 -10.35
C SER A 481 -24.04 2.06 -9.48
N VAL A 482 -25.19 2.74 -9.62
CA VAL A 482 -26.42 2.39 -8.86
C VAL A 482 -26.95 1.02 -9.28
N VAL A 483 -27.00 0.72 -10.58
CA VAL A 483 -27.49 -0.58 -11.09
C VAL A 483 -26.63 -1.72 -10.53
N VAL A 484 -25.29 -1.62 -10.62
CA VAL A 484 -24.42 -2.66 -10.05
C VAL A 484 -24.62 -2.80 -8.54
N LEU A 485 -24.65 -1.69 -7.81
CA LEU A 485 -24.78 -1.71 -6.37
C LEU A 485 -26.10 -2.39 -5.95
N VAL A 486 -27.22 -2.02 -6.59
CA VAL A 486 -28.53 -2.60 -6.31
C VAL A 486 -28.58 -4.08 -6.64
N VAL A 487 -28.18 -4.45 -7.88
CA VAL A 487 -28.24 -5.86 -8.34
C VAL A 487 -27.33 -6.73 -7.48
N TYR A 488 -26.07 -6.32 -7.27
CA TYR A 488 -25.09 -7.11 -6.54
C TYR A 488 -25.48 -7.28 -5.07
N ILE A 489 -25.88 -6.20 -4.38
CA ILE A 489 -26.30 -6.27 -2.97
C ILE A 489 -27.56 -7.12 -2.81
N THR A 490 -28.54 -6.95 -3.69
CA THR A 490 -29.78 -7.70 -3.66
C THR A 490 -29.53 -9.20 -3.81
N LEU A 491 -28.77 -9.61 -4.82
CA LEU A 491 -28.46 -11.02 -5.04
C LEU A 491 -27.61 -11.62 -3.89
N THR A 492 -26.61 -10.91 -3.41
CA THR A 492 -25.77 -11.38 -2.27
C THR A 492 -26.58 -11.50 -0.97
N TYR A 493 -27.54 -10.62 -0.73
CA TYR A 493 -28.41 -10.65 0.43
C TYR A 493 -29.40 -11.83 0.38
N PHE A 494 -30.13 -11.99 -0.74
CA PHE A 494 -31.14 -13.06 -0.87
C PHE A 494 -30.52 -14.45 -0.89
N LEU A 495 -29.33 -14.64 -1.45
CA LEU A 495 -28.63 -15.91 -1.45
C LEU A 495 -27.91 -16.23 -0.12
N ASN A 496 -28.04 -15.40 0.88
CA ASN A 496 -27.47 -15.59 2.22
C ASN A 496 -25.98 -15.99 2.23
N LEU A 497 -25.16 -15.31 1.42
CA LEU A 497 -23.76 -15.66 1.26
C LEU A 497 -22.95 -15.44 2.53
N SER A 498 -23.25 -14.37 3.27
CA SER A 498 -22.60 -14.07 4.55
C SER A 498 -23.60 -13.55 5.58
N SER A 499 -23.64 -14.21 6.76
CA SER A 499 -24.43 -13.76 7.90
C SER A 499 -23.99 -12.39 8.44
N ASP A 500 -22.68 -12.08 8.36
CA ASP A 500 -22.15 -10.81 8.83
C ASP A 500 -22.55 -9.67 7.87
N PHE A 501 -22.47 -9.91 6.57
CA PHE A 501 -22.92 -8.97 5.55
C PHE A 501 -24.43 -8.68 5.65
N ASN A 502 -25.25 -9.72 5.73
CA ASN A 502 -26.69 -9.58 5.89
C ASN A 502 -27.06 -8.82 7.17
N ARG A 503 -26.34 -9.05 8.28
CA ARG A 503 -26.56 -8.30 9.54
C ARG A 503 -26.27 -6.81 9.37
N ILE A 504 -25.24 -6.44 8.61
CA ILE A 504 -24.90 -5.04 8.32
C ILE A 504 -26.03 -4.39 7.50
N ILE A 505 -26.48 -5.06 6.45
CA ILE A 505 -27.58 -4.57 5.59
C ILE A 505 -28.85 -4.41 6.40
N ASN A 506 -29.25 -5.41 7.21
CA ASN A 506 -30.43 -5.32 8.05
C ASN A 506 -30.35 -4.14 9.03
N LYS A 507 -29.18 -3.90 9.65
CA LYS A 507 -29.01 -2.73 10.54
C LYS A 507 -29.15 -1.42 9.79
N PHE A 508 -28.67 -1.35 8.54
CA PHE A 508 -28.79 -0.17 7.71
C PHE A 508 -30.25 0.11 7.34
N PHE A 509 -30.97 -0.92 6.91
CA PHE A 509 -32.41 -0.83 6.62
C PHE A 509 -33.20 -0.44 7.86
N PHE A 510 -32.95 -1.06 9.03
CA PHE A 510 -33.64 -0.69 10.28
C PHE A 510 -33.37 0.77 10.69
N ARG A 511 -32.19 1.31 10.44
CA ARG A 511 -31.88 2.73 10.71
C ARG A 511 -32.63 3.67 9.77
N ILE A 512 -32.72 3.35 8.48
CA ILE A 512 -33.43 4.18 7.50
C ILE A 512 -34.93 4.10 7.71
N PHE A 513 -35.52 2.92 7.80
CA PHE A 513 -36.94 2.73 7.95
C PHE A 513 -37.46 2.99 9.39
N GLY A 514 -36.63 2.73 10.42
CA GLY A 514 -36.96 3.11 11.79
C GLY A 514 -37.00 4.62 12.01
N PHE A 515 -36.27 5.40 11.22
CA PHE A 515 -36.35 6.86 11.21
C PHE A 515 -37.66 7.38 10.58
N PHE A 516 -38.25 6.61 9.65
CA PHE A 516 -39.56 6.93 9.06
C PHE A 516 -40.76 6.52 9.93
N ASN A 517 -40.61 5.54 10.83
CA ASN A 517 -41.67 5.11 11.77
C ASN A 517 -41.65 5.85 13.11
N SER A 518 -40.69 6.75 13.36
CA SER A 518 -40.61 7.57 14.58
C SER A 518 -41.08 9.01 14.37
N LYS A 519 -41.75 9.29 13.28
CA LYS A 519 -42.55 10.50 13.04
C LYS A 519 -44.02 10.06 12.88
#